data_dd35ab452eaf6f919020dbf02be07fcf
#
_entry.id   dd35ab452eaf6f919020dbf02be07fcf
#
_cell.length_a   1.000
_cell.length_b   1.000
_cell.length_c   1.000
_cell.angle_alpha   90.00
_cell.angle_beta   90.00
_cell.angle_gamma   90.00
#
_symmetry.space_group_name_H-M   'P 1'
#
loop_
_entity.id
_entity.type
_entity.pdbx_description
1 polymer ?
#
loop_
_entity_poly.entity_id
_entity_poly.type
_entity_poly.pdbx_seq_one_letter_code
_entity_poly.pdbx_strand_id
1 'polypeptide(L)'
;MSTKIQTSLTQNILLCLIGIMTIFLFESCARKIAFQASTIVPGAEGTVKVKKDNNSNYTIHVELSNLAEPRKLEPAMKTYVIWMETEQEPVKNIGQINSSSSFLSKRLKASFETVSSIKPTRIFITAEDDGTIQYPGTQILTTNGF
;
A
#
# COMPACT_ATOMS: atom_id res chain seq x y z
N MET A 1 -9.96 -45.48 39.86
CA MET A 1 -10.10 -45.47 38.39
C MET A 1 -10.50 -44.09 37.82
N SER A 2 -11.07 -43.23 38.61
CA SER A 2 -11.57 -41.86 38.20
C SER A 2 -10.47 -40.82 37.93
N THR A 3 -9.37 -40.83 38.68
CA THR A 3 -8.29 -39.83 38.56
C THR A 3 -7.49 -39.88 37.26
N LYS A 4 -7.29 -41.04 36.66
CA LYS A 4 -6.56 -41.20 35.38
C LYS A 4 -7.34 -40.65 34.17
N ILE A 5 -8.68 -40.71 34.21
CA ILE A 5 -9.53 -40.21 33.13
C ILE A 5 -9.55 -38.68 33.16
N GLN A 6 -9.55 -38.10 34.34
CA GLN A 6 -9.60 -36.65 34.55
C GLN A 6 -8.30 -35.95 34.12
N THR A 7 -7.13 -36.58 34.36
CA THR A 7 -5.83 -36.08 33.91
C THR A 7 -5.68 -36.14 32.40
N SER A 8 -6.19 -37.19 31.74
CA SER A 8 -6.17 -37.32 30.28
C SER A 8 -7.07 -36.23 29.59
N LEU A 9 -8.24 -35.96 30.18
CA LEU A 9 -9.15 -34.96 29.63
C LEU A 9 -8.58 -33.55 29.77
N THR A 10 -7.98 -33.21 30.90
CA THR A 10 -7.32 -31.89 31.08
C THR A 10 -6.10 -31.71 30.21
N GLN A 11 -5.30 -32.76 29.98
CA GLN A 11 -4.18 -32.72 29.05
C GLN A 11 -4.62 -32.48 27.58
N ASN A 12 -5.69 -33.15 27.14
CA ASN A 12 -6.24 -32.95 25.81
C ASN A 12 -6.82 -31.54 25.59
N ILE A 13 -7.51 -30.99 26.61
CA ILE A 13 -8.03 -29.62 26.58
C ILE A 13 -6.87 -28.62 26.53
N LEU A 14 -5.80 -28.83 27.29
CA LEU A 14 -4.63 -27.98 27.32
C LEU A 14 -3.90 -28.00 25.94
N LEU A 15 -3.76 -29.17 25.34
CA LEU A 15 -3.18 -29.32 23.98
C LEU A 15 -4.03 -28.64 22.91
N CYS A 16 -5.36 -28.72 22.98
CA CYS A 16 -6.26 -28.00 22.10
C CYS A 16 -6.14 -26.49 22.26
N LEU A 17 -6.06 -25.98 23.50
CA LEU A 17 -5.88 -24.56 23.79
C LEU A 17 -4.54 -24.03 23.24
N ILE A 18 -3.44 -24.78 23.40
CA ILE A 18 -2.13 -24.43 22.85
C ILE A 18 -2.18 -24.44 21.32
N GLY A 19 -2.84 -25.42 20.71
CA GLY A 19 -3.03 -25.50 19.25
C GLY A 19 -3.82 -24.31 18.69
N ILE A 20 -4.87 -23.87 19.39
CA ILE A 20 -5.65 -22.70 18.98
C ILE A 20 -4.82 -21.41 19.15
N MET A 21 -4.05 -21.30 20.21
CA MET A 21 -3.22 -20.12 20.49
C MET A 21 -2.09 -19.93 19.45
N THR A 22 -1.55 -21.02 18.89
CA THR A 22 -0.50 -20.94 17.85
C THR A 22 -1.02 -20.47 16.48
N ILE A 23 -2.32 -20.63 16.19
CA ILE A 23 -2.92 -20.21 14.91
C ILE A 23 -2.98 -18.67 14.80
N PHE A 24 -3.05 -17.94 15.92
CA PHE A 24 -3.12 -16.48 15.94
C PHE A 24 -1.78 -15.77 15.79
N LEU A 25 -0.64 -16.49 15.72
CA LEU A 25 0.68 -15.87 15.64
C LEU A 25 1.17 -15.55 14.22
N PHE A 26 0.41 -15.90 13.19
CA PHE A 26 0.74 -15.62 11.80
C PHE A 26 0.12 -14.29 11.31
N GLU A 27 0.37 -13.19 12.03
CA GLU A 27 0.12 -11.88 11.46
C GLU A 27 1.19 -11.60 10.38
N SER A 28 0.78 -11.65 9.12
CA SER A 28 1.60 -11.18 8.00
C SER A 28 1.84 -9.69 8.17
N CYS A 29 3.03 -9.33 8.61
CA CYS A 29 3.43 -7.96 8.87
C CYS A 29 3.47 -7.16 7.55
N ALA A 30 2.39 -6.46 7.22
CA ALA A 30 2.37 -5.51 6.12
C ALA A 30 3.13 -4.25 6.55
N ARG A 31 4.20 -3.90 5.84
CA ARG A 31 4.94 -2.68 6.11
C ARG A 31 4.13 -1.47 5.62
N LYS A 32 3.81 -0.56 6.53
CA LYS A 32 3.14 0.71 6.22
C LYS A 32 4.16 1.84 6.18
N ILE A 33 4.23 2.55 5.05
CA ILE A 33 5.17 3.63 4.76
C ILE A 33 4.37 4.90 4.49
N ALA A 34 4.71 6.02 5.14
CA ALA A 34 4.10 7.31 4.88
C ALA A 34 4.78 8.01 3.70
N PHE A 35 4.00 8.77 2.94
CA PHE A 35 4.55 9.74 2.01
C PHE A 35 5.16 10.93 2.76
N GLN A 36 6.18 11.52 2.19
CA GLN A 36 6.76 12.78 2.65
C GLN A 36 5.79 13.93 2.35
N ALA A 37 5.89 15.00 3.12
CA ALA A 37 5.10 16.21 2.88
C ALA A 37 5.38 16.77 1.48
N SER A 38 4.33 17.08 0.74
CA SER A 38 4.42 17.67 -0.58
C SER A 38 4.67 19.18 -0.50
N THR A 39 5.59 19.68 -1.32
CA THR A 39 5.78 21.12 -1.50
C THR A 39 4.80 21.72 -2.52
N ILE A 40 4.24 20.91 -3.40
CA ILE A 40 3.33 21.33 -4.48
C ILE A 40 1.88 21.25 -4.01
N VAL A 41 1.53 20.23 -3.22
CA VAL A 41 0.21 20.06 -2.62
C VAL A 41 0.38 19.90 -1.09
N PRO A 42 0.59 20.98 -0.34
CA PRO A 42 1.02 20.92 1.07
C PRO A 42 0.09 20.16 2.01
N GLY A 43 -1.18 20.03 1.66
CA GLY A 43 -2.17 19.28 2.46
C GLY A 43 -2.27 17.80 2.09
N ALA A 44 -1.59 17.35 1.02
CA ALA A 44 -1.66 15.96 0.59
C ALA A 44 -0.95 15.03 1.56
N GLU A 45 -1.61 13.95 1.92
CA GLU A 45 -1.12 12.91 2.80
C GLU A 45 -1.40 11.54 2.20
N GLY A 46 -0.63 10.56 2.60
CA GLY A 46 -0.91 9.19 2.19
C GLY A 46 0.04 8.17 2.77
N THR A 47 -0.30 6.92 2.51
CA THR A 47 0.51 5.77 2.95
C THR A 47 0.54 4.70 1.88
N VAL A 48 1.63 3.97 1.86
CA VAL A 48 1.82 2.76 1.05
C VAL A 48 1.91 1.57 2.00
N LYS A 49 1.14 0.53 1.73
CA LYS A 49 1.28 -0.77 2.38
C LYS A 49 1.84 -1.75 1.36
N VAL A 50 2.93 -2.41 1.70
CA VAL A 50 3.53 -3.46 0.88
C VAL A 50 3.46 -4.76 1.64
N LYS A 51 2.82 -5.76 1.04
CA LYS A 51 2.67 -7.10 1.61
C LYS A 51 3.20 -8.12 0.61
N LYS A 52 4.13 -8.99 1.06
CA LYS A 52 4.59 -10.13 0.27
C LYS A 52 3.62 -11.29 0.46
N ASP A 53 3.20 -11.95 -0.63
CA ASP A 53 2.39 -13.16 -0.61
C ASP A 53 3.26 -14.44 -0.60
N ASN A 54 2.61 -15.59 -0.51
CA ASN A 54 3.27 -16.89 -0.51
C ASN A 54 3.94 -17.25 -1.85
N ASN A 55 3.55 -16.59 -2.93
CA ASN A 55 4.11 -16.76 -4.28
C ASN A 55 5.26 -15.78 -4.56
N SER A 56 5.73 -15.07 -3.53
CA SER A 56 6.76 -14.04 -3.63
C SER A 56 6.36 -12.79 -4.42
N ASN A 57 5.08 -12.57 -4.69
CA ASN A 57 4.58 -11.31 -5.21
C ASN A 57 4.39 -10.29 -4.10
N TYR A 58 4.37 -9.02 -4.48
CA TYR A 58 4.19 -7.88 -3.60
C TYR A 58 2.90 -7.17 -3.94
N THR A 59 1.90 -7.23 -3.07
CA THR A 59 0.71 -6.39 -3.14
C THR A 59 1.08 -5.00 -2.64
N ILE A 60 0.86 -4.00 -3.46
CA ILE A 60 1.13 -2.59 -3.18
C ILE A 60 -0.22 -1.89 -3.07
N HIS A 61 -0.56 -1.41 -1.88
CA HIS A 61 -1.79 -0.67 -1.62
C HIS A 61 -1.44 0.76 -1.22
N VAL A 62 -1.94 1.73 -1.98
CA VAL A 62 -1.73 3.17 -1.79
C VAL A 62 -3.03 3.79 -1.31
N GLU A 63 -2.99 4.51 -0.21
CA GLU A 63 -4.10 5.32 0.32
C GLU A 63 -3.66 6.78 0.34
N LEU A 64 -4.47 7.67 -0.22
CA LEU A 64 -4.21 9.10 -0.31
C LEU A 64 -5.38 9.88 0.27
N SER A 65 -5.08 11.03 0.85
CA SER A 65 -6.07 12.00 1.34
C SER A 65 -5.61 13.42 1.07
N ASN A 66 -6.56 14.34 0.95
CA ASN A 66 -6.34 15.76 0.70
C ASN A 66 -5.53 16.07 -0.58
N LEU A 67 -5.52 15.13 -1.53
CA LEU A 67 -4.88 15.33 -2.82
C LEU A 67 -5.72 16.29 -3.67
N ALA A 68 -5.14 17.40 -4.13
CA ALA A 68 -5.85 18.35 -4.99
C ALA A 68 -6.32 17.67 -6.29
N GLU A 69 -7.36 18.18 -6.92
CA GLU A 69 -7.69 17.74 -8.27
C GLU A 69 -6.55 18.12 -9.24
N PRO A 70 -6.09 17.21 -10.13
CA PRO A 70 -4.97 17.50 -11.02
C PRO A 70 -5.18 18.78 -11.86
N ARG A 71 -6.43 19.06 -12.26
CA ARG A 71 -6.80 20.25 -13.03
C ARG A 71 -6.65 21.58 -12.27
N LYS A 72 -6.50 21.52 -10.96
CA LYS A 72 -6.30 22.71 -10.08
C LYS A 72 -4.83 22.97 -9.76
N LEU A 73 -3.93 22.14 -10.28
CA LEU A 73 -2.49 22.35 -10.16
C LEU A 73 -2.02 23.45 -11.12
N GLU A 74 -0.84 23.98 -10.88
CA GLU A 74 -0.15 24.94 -11.75
C GLU A 74 1.21 24.35 -12.16
N PRO A 75 1.36 23.91 -13.41
CA PRO A 75 0.36 23.86 -14.50
C PRO A 75 -0.75 22.82 -14.22
N ALA A 76 -1.93 23.06 -14.83
CA ALA A 76 -3.05 22.14 -14.74
C ALA A 76 -2.72 20.82 -15.45
N MET A 77 -3.01 19.70 -14.79
CA MET A 77 -2.77 18.33 -15.31
C MET A 77 -4.08 17.54 -15.39
N LYS A 78 -4.05 16.33 -15.95
CA LYS A 78 -5.27 15.52 -16.14
C LYS A 78 -5.41 14.38 -15.16
N THR A 79 -4.29 13.79 -14.71
CA THR A 79 -4.29 12.59 -13.86
C THR A 79 -3.09 12.56 -12.94
N TYR A 80 -3.15 11.70 -11.92
CA TYR A 80 -2.00 11.30 -11.12
C TYR A 80 -1.53 9.92 -11.54
N VAL A 81 -0.22 9.76 -11.72
CA VAL A 81 0.44 8.50 -12.07
C VAL A 81 1.25 8.02 -10.88
N ILE A 82 1.14 6.72 -10.57
CA ILE A 82 1.88 6.08 -9.51
C ILE A 82 3.06 5.33 -10.11
N TRP A 83 4.22 5.57 -9.54
CA TRP A 83 5.49 5.03 -9.99
C TRP A 83 6.11 4.14 -8.92
N MET A 84 6.78 3.10 -9.37
CA MET A 84 7.54 2.17 -8.54
C MET A 84 8.99 2.18 -8.95
N GLU A 85 9.89 2.33 -7.97
CA GLU A 85 11.31 2.04 -8.11
C GLU A 85 11.63 0.67 -7.52
N THR A 86 12.61 0.02 -8.11
CA THR A 86 13.15 -1.27 -7.67
C THR A 86 14.67 -1.24 -7.78
N GLU A 87 15.35 -2.22 -7.19
CA GLU A 87 16.80 -2.39 -7.37
C GLU A 87 17.16 -3.04 -8.71
N GLN A 88 16.21 -3.67 -9.38
CA GLN A 88 16.46 -4.56 -10.53
C GLN A 88 16.02 -3.97 -11.86
N GLU A 89 15.03 -3.09 -11.87
CA GLU A 89 14.43 -2.52 -13.07
C GLU A 89 14.39 -1.00 -13.01
N PRO A 90 14.35 -0.32 -14.16
CA PRO A 90 14.06 1.12 -14.23
C PRO A 90 12.74 1.47 -13.57
N VAL A 91 12.55 2.75 -13.27
CA VAL A 91 11.28 3.31 -12.78
C VAL A 91 10.13 2.87 -13.67
N LYS A 92 9.05 2.36 -13.06
CA LYS A 92 7.90 1.80 -13.76
C LYS A 92 6.61 2.49 -13.36
N ASN A 93 5.83 2.87 -14.36
CA ASN A 93 4.43 3.25 -14.17
C ASN A 93 3.63 2.02 -13.75
N ILE A 94 3.06 2.04 -12.55
CA ILE A 94 2.26 0.92 -12.01
C ILE A 94 0.76 1.22 -12.01
N GLY A 95 0.35 2.41 -12.42
CA GLY A 95 -1.05 2.77 -12.61
C GLY A 95 -1.34 4.24 -12.40
N GLN A 96 -2.60 4.59 -12.55
CA GLN A 96 -3.07 5.97 -12.47
C GLN A 96 -4.26 6.10 -11.50
N ILE A 97 -4.43 7.29 -10.95
CA ILE A 97 -5.58 7.67 -10.13
C ILE A 97 -6.42 8.65 -10.94
N ASN A 98 -7.55 8.18 -11.44
CA ASN A 98 -8.48 9.02 -12.17
C ASN A 98 -9.33 9.84 -11.19
N SER A 99 -9.36 11.15 -11.40
CA SER A 99 -10.09 12.10 -10.56
C SER A 99 -11.61 11.94 -10.59
N SER A 100 -12.16 11.21 -11.56
CA SER A 100 -13.61 11.15 -11.78
C SER A 100 -14.38 10.16 -10.91
N SER A 101 -13.73 9.15 -10.34
CA SER A 101 -14.43 8.10 -9.56
C SER A 101 -14.05 8.02 -8.08
N SER A 102 -12.89 8.54 -7.70
CA SER A 102 -12.35 8.40 -6.34
C SER A 102 -12.48 9.66 -5.47
N PHE A 103 -12.81 10.81 -6.04
CA PHE A 103 -12.89 12.10 -5.33
C PHE A 103 -14.30 12.45 -4.82
N LEU A 104 -15.19 11.48 -4.66
CA LEU A 104 -16.59 11.71 -4.22
C LEU A 104 -16.74 12.06 -2.72
N SER A 105 -15.67 12.15 -1.96
CA SER A 105 -15.74 12.54 -0.56
C SER A 105 -15.19 13.97 -0.35
N LYS A 106 -15.77 14.69 0.61
CA LYS A 106 -15.31 16.05 1.05
C LYS A 106 -13.81 16.10 1.47
N ARG A 107 -13.11 14.95 1.55
CA ARG A 107 -11.69 14.84 1.94
C ARG A 107 -10.77 14.40 0.79
N LEU A 108 -11.23 14.43 -0.47
CA LEU A 108 -10.41 14.08 -1.64
C LEU A 108 -9.56 12.81 -1.41
N LYS A 109 -10.21 11.71 -1.05
CA LYS A 109 -9.56 10.43 -0.80
C LYS A 109 -9.43 9.65 -2.09
N ALA A 110 -8.30 8.99 -2.28
CA ALA A 110 -8.06 8.05 -3.37
C ALA A 110 -7.38 6.78 -2.83
N SER A 111 -7.68 5.66 -3.44
CA SER A 111 -6.99 4.39 -3.17
C SER A 111 -6.61 3.73 -4.49
N PHE A 112 -5.48 3.03 -4.45
CA PHE A 112 -4.97 2.27 -5.58
C PHE A 112 -4.34 0.98 -5.08
N GLU A 113 -4.55 -0.12 -5.80
CA GLU A 113 -3.93 -1.41 -5.48
C GLU A 113 -3.41 -2.07 -6.74
N THR A 114 -2.24 -2.69 -6.63
CA THR A 114 -1.61 -3.47 -7.71
C THR A 114 -0.71 -4.56 -7.14
N VAL A 115 -0.26 -5.46 -7.99
CA VAL A 115 0.65 -6.55 -7.63
C VAL A 115 1.91 -6.46 -8.50
N SER A 116 3.06 -6.64 -7.88
CA SER A 116 4.36 -6.69 -8.55
C SER A 116 5.08 -7.99 -8.20
N SER A 117 5.75 -8.60 -9.18
CA SER A 117 6.68 -9.73 -8.95
C SER A 117 8.04 -9.28 -8.40
N ILE A 118 8.35 -7.97 -8.48
CA ILE A 118 9.61 -7.39 -8.04
C ILE A 118 9.37 -6.55 -6.80
N LYS A 119 10.28 -6.64 -5.84
CA LYS A 119 10.22 -5.89 -4.59
C LYS A 119 10.33 -4.38 -4.86
N PRO A 120 9.33 -3.58 -4.47
CA PRO A 120 9.46 -2.13 -4.54
C PRO A 120 10.45 -1.62 -3.49
N THR A 121 11.20 -0.59 -3.84
CA THR A 121 12.12 0.13 -2.94
C THR A 121 11.67 1.55 -2.66
N ARG A 122 10.88 2.14 -3.56
CA ARG A 122 10.26 3.46 -3.39
C ARG A 122 8.99 3.56 -4.24
N ILE A 123 8.01 4.27 -3.73
CA ILE A 123 6.78 4.64 -4.45
C ILE A 123 6.70 6.15 -4.48
N PHE A 124 6.39 6.72 -5.64
CA PHE A 124 6.14 8.15 -5.77
C PHE A 124 5.00 8.42 -6.75
N ILE A 125 4.49 9.64 -6.73
CA ILE A 125 3.32 10.07 -7.50
C ILE A 125 3.68 11.34 -8.23
N THR A 126 3.31 11.40 -9.51
CA THR A 126 3.43 12.58 -10.37
C THR A 126 2.05 13.03 -10.84
N ALA A 127 1.93 14.29 -11.27
CA ALA A 127 0.76 14.80 -11.96
C ALA A 127 1.11 14.91 -13.46
N GLU A 128 0.26 14.35 -14.32
CA GLU A 128 0.56 14.16 -15.74
C GLU A 128 -0.65 14.48 -16.61
N ASP A 129 -0.39 14.78 -17.88
CA ASP A 129 -1.42 14.95 -18.90
C ASP A 129 -1.90 13.62 -19.49
N ASP A 130 -1.10 12.57 -19.37
CA ASP A 130 -1.41 11.23 -19.86
C ASP A 130 -1.00 10.18 -18.81
N GLY A 131 -1.92 9.32 -18.44
CA GLY A 131 -1.69 8.24 -17.47
C GLY A 131 -0.84 7.09 -18.00
N THR A 132 -0.57 7.04 -19.30
CA THR A 132 0.19 5.96 -19.97
C THR A 132 1.65 6.29 -20.22
N ILE A 133 2.14 7.46 -19.77
CA ILE A 133 3.51 7.89 -19.97
C ILE A 133 4.51 6.89 -19.38
N GLN A 134 5.70 6.84 -20.00
CA GLN A 134 6.78 5.92 -19.62
C GLN A 134 7.86 6.58 -18.76
N TYR A 135 7.90 7.89 -18.68
CA TYR A 135 8.88 8.66 -17.92
C TYR A 135 8.14 9.62 -16.96
N PRO A 136 8.50 9.64 -15.68
CA PRO A 136 7.84 10.49 -14.72
C PRO A 136 8.20 11.97 -14.92
N GLY A 137 7.19 12.82 -14.75
CA GLY A 137 7.35 14.26 -14.66
C GLY A 137 7.65 14.73 -13.25
N THR A 138 7.03 15.84 -12.85
CA THR A 138 7.25 16.45 -11.52
C THR A 138 6.62 15.63 -10.41
N GLN A 139 7.42 15.26 -9.40
CA GLN A 139 6.96 14.50 -8.24
C GLN A 139 6.07 15.37 -7.33
N ILE A 140 4.89 14.87 -7.02
CA ILE A 140 3.94 15.49 -6.08
C ILE A 140 4.11 14.90 -4.68
N LEU A 141 4.22 13.57 -4.58
CA LEU A 141 4.41 12.82 -3.34
C LEU A 141 5.48 11.75 -3.54
N THR A 142 6.28 11.49 -2.53
CA THR A 142 7.27 10.40 -2.55
C THR A 142 7.40 9.76 -1.18
N THR A 143 7.68 8.45 -1.13
CA THR A 143 8.10 7.77 0.10
C THR A 143 9.60 7.89 0.30
N ASN A 144 10.07 7.67 1.52
CA ASN A 144 11.46 7.27 1.73
C ASN A 144 11.70 5.90 1.08
N GLY A 145 12.97 5.56 0.83
CA GLY A 145 13.34 4.20 0.43
C GLY A 145 12.99 3.18 1.52
N PHE A 146 12.62 1.91 1.17
CA PHE A 146 12.20 0.87 2.11
C PHE A 146 12.51 -0.56 1.65
#